data_bed57d828470cded7d4036a70cee2936
#
_entry.id   bed57d828470cded7d4036a70cee2936
#
_cell.length_a   1.000
_cell.length_b   1.000
_cell.length_c   1.000
_cell.angle_alpha   90.00
_cell.angle_beta   90.00
_cell.angle_gamma   90.00
#
_symmetry.space_group_name_H-M   'P 1'
#
loop_
_entity.id
_entity.type
_entity.pdbx_description
1 polymer ?
#
loop_
_entity_poly.entity_id
_entity_poly.type
_entity_poly.pdbx_seq_one_letter_code
_entity_poly.pdbx_strand_id
1 'polypeptide(L)'
;MKLKKALRILFILVSISATIYFVPWLILRAWLAPIPDTIQEQVDMAMNYQLDGIIVYVDQGGKEPQFYSAGWKDRDQKIPADPNSLFKIASISKLYIAAAASKIVASGALSLDDTLEELLPEVAKHIENADQITLRLLIQHRSGIPNYSDQPNYPWDKPFTENRPALELIYDLPADFVPNEKYAYSNTNYLLIGEILDKTLGYSHHEYIRKEILEPLGLKRTYSLLSEVDQEELMSGYFIGYPLDIKGNDFIHPGGSMISTAEEVGIFLRALNDGTLLTEKEQEIYSSVYVYEHTGLVPGYQSIAKYHPDIDAVVVQFVNTNGGYAWNLHEIVYNRVVKILRKHTSSHSE
;
A
#
# COMPACT_ATOMS: atom_id res chain seq x y z
N MET A 1 -15.55 -12.70 57.15
CA MET A 1 -14.45 -13.37 56.44
C MET A 1 -14.93 -14.10 55.16
N LYS A 2 -16.00 -14.89 55.21
CA LYS A 2 -16.52 -15.64 54.02
C LYS A 2 -16.95 -14.76 52.86
N LEU A 3 -17.66 -13.65 53.06
CA LEU A 3 -18.12 -12.73 52.02
C LEU A 3 -16.98 -12.09 51.26
N LYS A 4 -15.93 -11.59 51.94
CA LYS A 4 -14.75 -11.00 51.31
C LYS A 4 -14.00 -12.01 50.45
N LYS A 5 -13.96 -13.29 50.84
CA LYS A 5 -13.35 -14.36 50.05
C LYS A 5 -14.17 -14.67 48.80
N ALA A 6 -15.50 -14.74 48.92
CA ALA A 6 -16.41 -14.96 47.79
C ALA A 6 -16.32 -13.81 46.78
N LEU A 7 -16.30 -12.55 47.23
CA LEU A 7 -16.14 -11.38 46.35
C LEU A 7 -14.80 -11.39 45.59
N ARG A 8 -13.71 -11.79 46.26
CA ARG A 8 -12.40 -11.93 45.59
C ARG A 8 -12.42 -13.01 44.50
N ILE A 9 -13.03 -14.17 44.79
CA ILE A 9 -13.15 -15.26 43.82
C ILE A 9 -14.01 -14.81 42.64
N LEU A 10 -15.14 -14.16 42.87
CA LEU A 10 -15.99 -13.61 41.83
C LEU A 10 -15.23 -12.60 40.95
N PHE A 11 -14.50 -11.67 41.57
CA PHE A 11 -13.68 -10.70 40.86
C PHE A 11 -12.62 -11.38 39.96
N ILE A 12 -11.93 -12.41 40.50
CA ILE A 12 -10.95 -13.18 39.72
C ILE A 12 -11.62 -13.87 38.52
N LEU A 13 -12.76 -14.53 38.74
CA LEU A 13 -13.50 -15.22 37.68
C LEU A 13 -13.99 -14.24 36.59
N VAL A 14 -14.52 -13.08 37.00
CA VAL A 14 -14.95 -12.03 36.08
C VAL A 14 -13.74 -11.50 35.30
N SER A 15 -12.61 -11.25 35.97
CA SER A 15 -11.38 -10.76 35.32
C SER A 15 -10.85 -11.79 34.28
N ILE A 16 -10.80 -13.08 34.68
CA ILE A 16 -10.38 -14.16 33.78
C ILE A 16 -11.33 -14.25 32.57
N SER A 17 -12.66 -14.24 32.81
CA SER A 17 -13.65 -14.30 31.74
C SER A 17 -13.55 -13.11 30.81
N ALA A 18 -13.37 -11.89 31.35
CA ALA A 18 -13.15 -10.68 30.56
C ALA A 18 -11.86 -10.79 29.74
N THR A 19 -10.76 -11.24 30.34
CA THR A 19 -9.49 -11.44 29.62
C THR A 19 -9.66 -12.43 28.47
N ILE A 20 -10.30 -13.57 28.71
CA ILE A 20 -10.56 -14.59 27.67
C ILE A 20 -11.44 -14.00 26.56
N TYR A 21 -12.45 -13.21 26.89
CA TYR A 21 -13.37 -12.61 25.92
C TYR A 21 -12.67 -11.57 25.03
N PHE A 22 -11.76 -10.75 25.60
CA PHE A 22 -11.07 -9.68 24.86
C PHE A 22 -9.78 -10.12 24.17
N VAL A 23 -9.30 -11.36 24.39
CA VAL A 23 -8.14 -11.87 23.66
C VAL A 23 -8.47 -12.00 22.16
N PRO A 24 -7.66 -11.44 21.26
CA PRO A 24 -7.85 -11.61 19.81
C PRO A 24 -7.38 -13.01 19.37
N TRP A 25 -8.19 -14.02 19.68
CA TRP A 25 -7.86 -15.44 19.49
C TRP A 25 -7.41 -15.77 18.07
N LEU A 26 -7.98 -15.09 17.06
CA LEU A 26 -7.62 -15.32 15.68
C LEU A 26 -6.17 -14.91 15.39
N ILE A 27 -5.74 -13.76 15.90
CA ILE A 27 -4.35 -13.29 15.80
C ILE A 27 -3.42 -14.23 16.56
N LEU A 28 -3.77 -14.57 17.81
CA LEU A 28 -2.95 -15.43 18.64
C LEU A 28 -2.77 -16.81 17.99
N ARG A 29 -3.84 -17.39 17.43
CA ARG A 29 -3.80 -18.65 16.69
C ARG A 29 -2.89 -18.56 15.47
N ALA A 30 -2.99 -17.50 14.67
CA ALA A 30 -2.16 -17.28 13.51
C ALA A 30 -0.67 -17.13 13.89
N TRP A 31 -0.41 -16.41 14.97
CA TRP A 31 0.95 -16.15 15.44
C TRP A 31 1.64 -17.38 16.03
N LEU A 32 0.89 -18.22 16.81
CA LEU A 32 1.39 -19.44 17.46
C LEU A 32 1.40 -20.66 16.55
N ALA A 33 0.72 -20.64 15.39
CA ALA A 33 0.67 -21.78 14.48
C ALA A 33 2.10 -22.22 14.08
N PRO A 34 2.38 -23.51 13.93
CA PRO A 34 3.66 -23.98 13.39
C PRO A 34 3.93 -23.34 12.01
N ILE A 35 5.18 -23.02 11.72
CA ILE A 35 5.56 -22.57 10.38
C ILE A 35 5.66 -23.80 9.50
N PRO A 36 4.91 -23.87 8.39
CA PRO A 36 5.00 -24.99 7.46
C PRO A 36 6.32 -25.01 6.69
N ASP A 37 6.56 -26.08 5.95
CA ASP A 37 7.82 -26.23 5.20
C ASP A 37 7.77 -25.48 3.86
N THR A 38 6.58 -25.26 3.29
CA THR A 38 6.43 -24.61 1.99
C THR A 38 5.61 -23.31 2.06
N ILE A 39 5.85 -22.42 1.09
CA ILE A 39 5.07 -21.18 0.95
C ILE A 39 3.61 -21.50 0.60
N GLN A 40 3.36 -22.50 -0.27
CA GLN A 40 1.98 -22.85 -0.64
C GLN A 40 1.19 -23.30 0.59
N GLU A 41 1.74 -24.15 1.45
CA GLU A 41 1.10 -24.54 2.70
C GLU A 41 0.80 -23.32 3.59
N GLN A 42 1.70 -22.34 3.66
CA GLN A 42 1.47 -21.11 4.41
C GLN A 42 0.34 -20.27 3.80
N VAL A 43 0.26 -20.19 2.49
CA VAL A 43 -0.80 -19.49 1.75
C VAL A 43 -2.15 -20.20 1.94
N ASP A 44 -2.18 -21.53 1.88
CA ASP A 44 -3.39 -22.33 2.15
C ASP A 44 -3.87 -22.17 3.61
N MET A 45 -2.95 -22.13 4.57
CA MET A 45 -3.25 -21.87 5.98
C MET A 45 -3.87 -20.50 6.22
N ALA A 46 -3.55 -19.50 5.40
CA ALA A 46 -4.10 -18.16 5.50
C ALA A 46 -5.64 -18.13 5.36
N MET A 47 -6.20 -19.07 4.61
CA MET A 47 -7.66 -19.20 4.44
C MET A 47 -8.39 -19.53 5.76
N ASN A 48 -7.69 -20.02 6.77
CA ASN A 48 -8.26 -20.24 8.12
C ASN A 48 -8.40 -18.95 8.94
N TYR A 49 -7.99 -17.81 8.39
CA TYR A 49 -7.91 -16.52 9.09
C TYR A 49 -8.92 -15.47 8.60
N GLN A 50 -10.05 -15.93 8.03
CA GLN A 50 -11.10 -15.04 7.51
C GLN A 50 -10.63 -14.12 6.36
N LEU A 51 -9.64 -14.56 5.59
CA LEU A 51 -9.23 -13.93 4.35
C LEU A 51 -9.96 -14.60 3.19
N ASP A 52 -10.50 -13.81 2.24
CA ASP A 52 -11.25 -14.35 1.10
C ASP A 52 -10.32 -14.92 0.03
N GLY A 53 -9.23 -14.24 -0.25
CA GLY A 53 -8.21 -14.69 -1.19
C GLY A 53 -6.86 -14.03 -0.95
N ILE A 54 -5.82 -14.73 -1.35
CA ILE A 54 -4.43 -14.28 -1.23
C ILE A 54 -3.63 -14.65 -2.49
N ILE A 55 -2.75 -13.75 -2.90
CA ILE A 55 -1.74 -13.96 -3.95
C ILE A 55 -0.38 -13.61 -3.35
N VAL A 56 0.62 -14.46 -3.61
CA VAL A 56 2.02 -14.20 -3.25
C VAL A 56 2.90 -14.40 -4.47
N TYR A 57 3.72 -13.42 -4.77
CA TYR A 57 4.78 -13.45 -5.77
C TYR A 57 6.14 -13.39 -5.06
N VAL A 58 7.07 -14.21 -5.51
CA VAL A 58 8.44 -14.25 -5.01
C VAL A 58 9.40 -14.25 -6.20
N ASP A 59 10.21 -13.21 -6.28
CA ASP A 59 11.38 -13.16 -7.17
C ASP A 59 12.62 -13.20 -6.30
N GLN A 60 13.34 -14.33 -6.33
CA GLN A 60 14.60 -14.51 -5.64
C GLN A 60 15.73 -14.56 -6.67
N GLY A 61 16.74 -13.70 -6.52
CA GLY A 61 17.81 -13.53 -7.49
C GLY A 61 18.43 -14.83 -7.97
N GLY A 62 18.56 -14.96 -9.30
CA GLY A 62 19.10 -16.13 -9.96
C GLY A 62 18.17 -17.35 -10.04
N LYS A 63 16.89 -17.21 -9.61
CA LYS A 63 15.86 -18.25 -9.70
C LYS A 63 14.69 -17.78 -10.56
N GLU A 64 13.93 -18.74 -11.08
CA GLU A 64 12.65 -18.44 -11.72
C GLU A 64 11.66 -17.89 -10.70
N PRO A 65 10.89 -16.84 -11.05
CA PRO A 65 9.85 -16.30 -10.19
C PRO A 65 8.81 -17.34 -9.78
N GLN A 66 8.31 -17.27 -8.57
CA GLN A 66 7.35 -18.22 -8.02
C GLN A 66 6.04 -17.52 -7.67
N PHE A 67 4.95 -18.22 -7.91
CA PHE A 67 3.59 -17.73 -7.75
C PHE A 67 2.80 -18.67 -6.85
N TYR A 68 2.09 -18.10 -5.87
CA TYR A 68 1.24 -18.85 -4.95
C TYR A 68 -0.08 -18.13 -4.78
N SER A 69 -1.17 -18.87 -4.70
CA SER A 69 -2.48 -18.32 -4.42
C SER A 69 -3.36 -19.30 -3.68
N ALA A 70 -4.31 -18.78 -2.89
CA ALA A 70 -5.37 -19.56 -2.26
C ALA A 70 -6.63 -18.71 -2.09
N GLY A 71 -7.76 -19.39 -1.85
CA GLY A 71 -9.06 -18.74 -1.70
C GLY A 71 -9.65 -18.29 -3.03
N TRP A 72 -10.30 -17.15 -3.04
CA TRP A 72 -11.18 -16.70 -4.09
C TRP A 72 -10.71 -15.39 -4.75
N LYS A 73 -10.68 -15.38 -6.09
CA LYS A 73 -10.75 -14.16 -6.88
C LYS A 73 -12.11 -13.51 -6.72
N ASP A 74 -13.17 -14.31 -6.78
CA ASP A 74 -14.55 -13.93 -6.51
C ASP A 74 -15.22 -15.02 -5.64
N ARG A 75 -15.48 -14.70 -4.37
CA ARG A 75 -16.07 -15.66 -3.42
C ARG A 75 -17.53 -15.94 -3.73
N ASP A 76 -18.25 -14.94 -4.27
CA ASP A 76 -19.70 -15.06 -4.51
C ASP A 76 -19.96 -15.95 -5.72
N GLN A 77 -19.13 -15.86 -6.76
CA GLN A 77 -19.13 -16.72 -7.93
C GLN A 77 -18.29 -17.99 -7.76
N LYS A 78 -17.54 -18.10 -6.64
CA LYS A 78 -16.60 -19.22 -6.35
C LYS A 78 -15.50 -19.37 -7.41
N ILE A 79 -15.02 -18.24 -7.94
CA ILE A 79 -13.89 -18.24 -8.86
C ILE A 79 -12.60 -18.27 -8.01
N PRO A 80 -11.74 -19.29 -8.19
CA PRO A 80 -10.49 -19.41 -7.43
C PRO A 80 -9.56 -18.21 -7.64
N ALA A 81 -8.75 -17.91 -6.64
CA ALA A 81 -7.67 -16.92 -6.77
C ALA A 81 -6.67 -17.37 -7.84
N ASP A 82 -6.39 -16.46 -8.78
CA ASP A 82 -5.41 -16.62 -9.84
C ASP A 82 -4.25 -15.64 -9.58
N PRO A 83 -2.99 -16.12 -9.47
CA PRO A 83 -1.83 -15.26 -9.21
C PRO A 83 -1.62 -14.18 -10.27
N ASN A 84 -2.19 -14.36 -11.48
CA ASN A 84 -2.15 -13.37 -12.55
C ASN A 84 -3.29 -12.34 -12.48
N SER A 85 -4.18 -12.41 -11.50
CA SER A 85 -5.29 -11.44 -11.38
C SER A 85 -4.76 -10.03 -11.16
N LEU A 86 -5.46 -9.06 -11.73
CA LEU A 86 -5.27 -7.66 -11.42
C LEU A 86 -5.73 -7.36 -9.99
N PHE A 87 -5.07 -6.39 -9.36
CA PHE A 87 -5.29 -6.02 -7.97
C PHE A 87 -5.10 -4.52 -7.78
N LYS A 88 -5.93 -3.87 -6.96
CA LYS A 88 -5.73 -2.47 -6.58
C LYS A 88 -4.56 -2.38 -5.60
N ILE A 89 -3.42 -1.87 -6.06
CA ILE A 89 -2.19 -1.86 -5.28
C ILE A 89 -2.13 -0.73 -4.24
N ALA A 90 -3.13 0.17 -4.26
CA ALA A 90 -3.29 1.25 -3.30
C ALA A 90 -2.00 2.07 -3.15
N SER A 91 -1.53 2.31 -1.93
CA SER A 91 -0.38 3.19 -1.66
C SER A 91 0.97 2.70 -2.20
N ILE A 92 1.08 1.47 -2.74
CA ILE A 92 2.26 1.09 -3.54
C ILE A 92 2.42 2.03 -4.74
N SER A 93 1.32 2.61 -5.26
CA SER A 93 1.32 3.65 -6.30
C SER A 93 2.27 4.81 -6.01
N LYS A 94 2.51 5.12 -4.73
CA LYS A 94 3.40 6.21 -4.31
C LYS A 94 4.86 6.00 -4.74
N LEU A 95 5.30 4.75 -4.85
CA LEU A 95 6.64 4.44 -5.34
C LEU A 95 6.81 4.90 -6.80
N TYR A 96 5.80 4.65 -7.64
CA TYR A 96 5.79 5.06 -9.06
C TYR A 96 5.78 6.60 -9.20
N ILE A 97 4.97 7.28 -8.38
CA ILE A 97 4.90 8.75 -8.38
C ILE A 97 6.21 9.36 -7.88
N ALA A 98 6.81 8.81 -6.82
CA ALA A 98 8.10 9.29 -6.31
C ALA A 98 9.22 9.07 -7.35
N ALA A 99 9.22 7.94 -8.08
CA ALA A 99 10.15 7.69 -9.17
C ALA A 99 9.96 8.68 -10.32
N ALA A 100 8.72 8.95 -10.74
CA ALA A 100 8.40 9.96 -11.75
C ALA A 100 8.85 11.35 -11.32
N ALA A 101 8.55 11.76 -10.08
CA ALA A 101 9.00 13.05 -9.53
C ALA A 101 10.52 13.16 -9.54
N SER A 102 11.25 12.10 -9.16
CA SER A 102 12.71 12.07 -9.17
C SER A 102 13.31 12.22 -10.57
N LYS A 103 12.70 11.59 -11.59
CA LYS A 103 13.08 11.75 -13.01
C LYS A 103 12.88 13.19 -13.49
N ILE A 104 11.74 13.80 -13.14
CA ILE A 104 11.41 15.18 -13.53
C ILE A 104 12.33 16.19 -12.83
N VAL A 105 12.65 15.98 -11.55
CA VAL A 105 13.63 16.78 -10.82
C VAL A 105 15.03 16.63 -11.43
N ALA A 106 15.43 15.41 -11.79
CA ALA A 106 16.73 15.16 -12.43
C ALA A 106 16.87 15.85 -13.79
N SER A 107 15.75 15.99 -14.54
CA SER A 107 15.73 16.74 -15.80
C SER A 107 15.86 18.26 -15.62
N GLY A 108 15.66 18.78 -14.41
CA GLY A 108 15.66 20.21 -14.10
C GLY A 108 14.34 20.93 -14.36
N ALA A 109 13.26 20.19 -14.67
CA ALA A 109 11.92 20.77 -14.85
C ALA A 109 11.24 21.14 -13.53
N LEU A 110 11.67 20.51 -12.42
CA LEU A 110 11.28 20.81 -11.03
C LEU A 110 12.50 20.84 -10.14
N SER A 111 12.40 21.55 -9.01
CA SER A 111 13.34 21.46 -7.89
C SER A 111 12.65 20.80 -6.69
N LEU A 112 13.40 20.03 -5.91
CA LEU A 112 12.90 19.53 -4.62
C LEU A 112 12.60 20.65 -3.63
N ASP A 113 13.17 21.81 -3.83
CA ASP A 113 13.05 22.98 -2.95
C ASP A 113 12.00 24.00 -3.45
N ASP A 114 11.37 23.76 -4.61
CA ASP A 114 10.21 24.54 -5.08
C ASP A 114 9.06 24.43 -4.07
N THR A 115 8.44 25.54 -3.71
CA THR A 115 7.38 25.60 -2.70
C THR A 115 6.01 25.31 -3.30
N LEU A 116 5.08 24.87 -2.46
CA LEU A 116 3.67 24.65 -2.87
C LEU A 116 3.05 25.95 -3.40
N GLU A 117 3.40 27.10 -2.82
CA GLU A 117 2.93 28.41 -3.27
C GLU A 117 3.38 28.72 -4.70
N GLU A 118 4.63 28.42 -5.04
CA GLU A 118 5.18 28.59 -6.41
C GLU A 118 4.55 27.58 -7.39
N LEU A 119 4.43 26.33 -6.97
CA LEU A 119 3.98 25.25 -7.84
C LEU A 119 2.47 25.26 -8.09
N LEU A 120 1.64 25.46 -7.06
CA LEU A 120 0.18 25.42 -7.12
C LEU A 120 -0.44 26.64 -6.40
N PRO A 121 -0.26 27.89 -6.85
CA PRO A 121 -0.67 29.09 -6.15
C PRO A 121 -2.17 29.14 -5.82
N GLU A 122 -3.04 28.57 -6.66
CA GLU A 122 -4.49 28.57 -6.41
C GLU A 122 -4.88 27.64 -5.24
N VAL A 123 -4.20 26.49 -5.10
CA VAL A 123 -4.39 25.56 -3.98
C VAL A 123 -3.72 26.11 -2.72
N ALA A 124 -2.54 26.69 -2.86
CA ALA A 124 -1.73 27.23 -1.78
C ALA A 124 -2.44 28.29 -0.94
N LYS A 125 -3.37 29.05 -1.53
CA LYS A 125 -4.21 30.03 -0.81
C LYS A 125 -5.02 29.44 0.34
N HIS A 126 -5.29 28.14 0.27
CA HIS A 126 -6.11 27.38 1.22
C HIS A 126 -5.28 26.46 2.12
N ILE A 127 -3.96 26.50 2.01
CA ILE A 127 -3.04 25.62 2.77
C ILE A 127 -2.14 26.48 3.65
N GLU A 128 -2.24 26.28 4.96
CA GLU A 128 -1.37 26.96 5.91
C GLU A 128 0.12 26.59 5.69
N ASN A 129 1.02 27.57 5.75
CA ASN A 129 2.46 27.45 5.51
C ASN A 129 2.86 26.98 4.09
N ALA A 130 2.04 27.20 3.07
CA ALA A 130 2.31 26.78 1.70
C ALA A 130 3.63 27.35 1.13
N ASP A 131 4.06 28.50 1.60
CA ASP A 131 5.35 29.17 1.30
C ASP A 131 6.58 28.43 1.87
N GLN A 132 6.38 27.52 2.83
CA GLN A 132 7.42 26.72 3.49
C GLN A 132 7.37 25.25 3.12
N ILE A 133 6.26 24.80 2.54
CA ILE A 133 6.06 23.41 2.11
C ILE A 133 6.70 23.22 0.76
N THR A 134 7.81 22.47 0.71
CA THR A 134 8.50 22.16 -0.55
C THR A 134 8.04 20.83 -1.14
N LEU A 135 8.35 20.59 -2.44
CA LEU A 135 8.13 19.30 -3.09
C LEU A 135 8.80 18.16 -2.30
N ARG A 136 10.00 18.38 -1.76
CA ARG A 136 10.70 17.46 -0.86
C ARG A 136 9.83 17.07 0.33
N LEU A 137 9.25 18.04 1.02
CA LEU A 137 8.46 17.81 2.22
C LEU A 137 7.13 17.10 1.91
N LEU A 138 6.56 17.35 0.73
CA LEU A 138 5.38 16.59 0.25
C LEU A 138 5.74 15.11 0.04
N ILE A 139 6.81 14.81 -0.71
CA ILE A 139 7.22 13.41 -0.98
C ILE A 139 7.55 12.69 0.33
N GLN A 140 8.22 13.35 1.27
CA GLN A 140 8.66 12.80 2.56
C GLN A 140 7.55 12.69 3.61
N HIS A 141 6.31 13.13 3.34
CA HIS A 141 5.23 13.23 4.34
C HIS A 141 5.61 14.08 5.56
N ARG A 142 6.25 15.23 5.31
CA ARG A 142 6.69 16.18 6.33
C ARG A 142 6.11 17.58 6.14
N SER A 143 5.05 17.70 5.36
CA SER A 143 4.41 18.98 5.01
C SER A 143 3.61 19.60 6.15
N GLY A 144 3.02 18.79 7.04
CA GLY A 144 2.04 19.24 8.03
C GLY A 144 0.62 19.42 7.48
N ILE A 145 0.37 19.14 6.19
CA ILE A 145 -0.96 19.24 5.58
C ILE A 145 -1.85 18.12 6.11
N PRO A 146 -3.07 18.42 6.61
CA PRO A 146 -4.04 17.41 7.04
C PRO A 146 -4.33 16.38 5.95
N ASN A 147 -4.55 15.13 6.35
CA ASN A 147 -4.87 14.06 5.42
C ASN A 147 -6.36 14.11 5.05
N TYR A 148 -6.69 14.26 3.76
CA TYR A 148 -8.08 14.29 3.29
C TYR A 148 -8.83 13.00 3.60
N SER A 149 -8.14 11.85 3.57
CA SER A 149 -8.78 10.55 3.81
C SER A 149 -9.12 10.27 5.27
N ASP A 150 -8.61 11.08 6.21
CA ASP A 150 -8.92 11.01 7.63
C ASP A 150 -10.07 11.95 8.01
N GLN A 151 -10.56 12.75 7.07
CA GLN A 151 -11.65 13.66 7.34
C GLN A 151 -12.97 12.88 7.51
N PRO A 152 -13.82 13.27 8.49
CA PRO A 152 -15.07 12.56 8.79
C PRO A 152 -16.02 12.42 7.62
N ASN A 153 -15.95 13.33 6.66
CA ASN A 153 -16.83 13.38 5.49
C ASN A 153 -16.21 12.74 4.24
N TYR A 154 -15.06 12.06 4.35
CA TYR A 154 -14.50 11.36 3.20
C TYR A 154 -15.37 10.13 2.83
N PRO A 155 -15.89 10.05 1.59
CA PRO A 155 -16.89 9.05 1.21
C PRO A 155 -16.24 7.73 0.79
N TRP A 156 -15.83 6.89 1.73
CA TRP A 156 -15.18 5.61 1.49
C TRP A 156 -16.04 4.60 0.70
N ASP A 157 -17.35 4.70 0.82
CA ASP A 157 -18.31 3.84 0.12
C ASP A 157 -18.66 4.34 -1.29
N LYS A 158 -18.42 5.62 -1.56
CA LYS A 158 -18.62 6.24 -2.86
C LYS A 158 -17.50 7.25 -3.15
N PRO A 159 -16.30 6.79 -3.51
CA PRO A 159 -15.14 7.65 -3.72
C PRO A 159 -15.41 8.80 -4.71
N PHE A 160 -14.71 9.91 -4.52
CA PHE A 160 -14.77 11.04 -5.44
C PHE A 160 -14.22 10.65 -6.83
N THR A 161 -14.81 11.23 -7.87
CA THR A 161 -14.41 11.02 -9.27
C THR A 161 -13.47 12.12 -9.78
N GLU A 162 -13.11 13.09 -8.92
CA GLU A 162 -12.21 14.20 -9.20
C GLU A 162 -11.34 14.47 -7.97
N ASN A 163 -10.19 15.12 -8.16
CA ASN A 163 -9.25 15.45 -7.07
C ASN A 163 -9.76 16.59 -6.20
N ARG A 164 -10.41 17.59 -6.82
CA ARG A 164 -10.81 18.82 -6.14
C ARG A 164 -11.69 18.62 -4.90
N PRO A 165 -12.75 17.79 -4.94
CA PRO A 165 -13.57 17.56 -3.75
C PRO A 165 -12.79 16.96 -2.57
N ALA A 166 -11.73 16.18 -2.81
CA ALA A 166 -10.87 15.66 -1.76
C ALA A 166 -10.01 16.78 -1.14
N LEU A 167 -9.49 17.71 -1.96
CA LEU A 167 -8.76 18.88 -1.47
C LEU A 167 -9.68 19.83 -0.68
N GLU A 168 -10.90 20.03 -1.11
CA GLU A 168 -11.88 20.88 -0.42
C GLU A 168 -12.19 20.39 1.01
N LEU A 169 -11.96 19.10 1.33
CA LEU A 169 -12.10 18.58 2.69
C LEU A 169 -11.04 19.12 3.66
N ILE A 170 -9.92 19.62 3.15
CA ILE A 170 -8.79 20.07 3.98
C ILE A 170 -8.50 21.57 3.80
N TYR A 171 -9.19 22.25 2.92
CA TYR A 171 -9.01 23.69 2.71
C TYR A 171 -9.32 24.48 3.98
N ASP A 172 -8.48 25.47 4.24
CA ASP A 172 -8.58 26.39 5.37
C ASP A 172 -8.55 25.69 6.75
N LEU A 173 -8.17 24.39 6.81
CA LEU A 173 -7.89 23.73 8.06
C LEU A 173 -6.50 24.13 8.58
N PRO A 174 -6.33 24.20 9.92
CA PRO A 174 -5.01 24.44 10.49
C PRO A 174 -4.04 23.29 10.14
N ALA A 175 -2.78 23.61 9.95
CA ALA A 175 -1.75 22.61 9.78
C ALA A 175 -1.63 21.70 11.02
N ASP A 176 -1.42 20.41 10.83
CA ASP A 176 -1.22 19.45 11.93
C ASP A 176 0.08 19.72 12.69
N PHE A 177 1.07 20.35 12.03
CA PHE A 177 2.37 20.76 12.57
C PHE A 177 3.12 21.64 11.57
N VAL A 178 4.14 22.36 12.04
CA VAL A 178 5.00 23.20 11.21
C VAL A 178 5.77 22.33 10.19
N PRO A 179 5.87 22.74 8.91
CA PRO A 179 6.61 21.99 7.89
C PRO A 179 8.00 21.55 8.36
N ASN A 180 8.34 20.30 8.09
CA ASN A 180 9.59 19.64 8.49
C ASN A 180 9.75 19.32 9.99
N GLU A 181 8.80 19.63 10.86
CA GLU A 181 8.88 19.31 12.29
C GLU A 181 8.89 17.80 12.56
N LYS A 182 7.98 17.06 11.92
CA LYS A 182 7.86 15.61 12.07
C LYS A 182 7.34 14.92 10.80
N TYR A 183 7.35 13.60 10.80
CA TYR A 183 6.70 12.76 9.80
C TYR A 183 5.24 12.54 10.20
N ALA A 184 4.32 12.74 9.26
CA ALA A 184 2.94 12.26 9.35
C ALA A 184 2.42 11.92 7.96
N TYR A 185 2.07 10.65 7.76
CA TYR A 185 1.58 10.18 6.48
C TYR A 185 0.31 10.92 6.08
N SER A 186 0.29 11.47 4.86
CA SER A 186 -0.87 12.19 4.33
C SER A 186 -1.04 11.88 2.84
N ASN A 187 -2.21 11.37 2.47
CA ASN A 187 -2.58 11.16 1.07
C ASN A 187 -2.73 12.48 0.31
N THR A 188 -3.04 13.57 1.01
CA THR A 188 -3.09 14.92 0.44
C THR A 188 -1.77 15.30 -0.23
N ASN A 189 -0.64 14.93 0.35
CA ASN A 189 0.66 15.22 -0.24
C ASN A 189 0.80 14.62 -1.64
N TYR A 190 0.41 13.35 -1.82
CA TYR A 190 0.55 12.67 -3.10
C TYR A 190 -0.50 13.09 -4.12
N LEU A 191 -1.68 13.50 -3.67
CA LEU A 191 -2.64 14.18 -4.53
C LEU A 191 -2.04 15.47 -5.09
N LEU A 192 -1.45 16.31 -4.23
CA LEU A 192 -0.79 17.55 -4.64
C LEU A 192 0.42 17.30 -5.54
N ILE A 193 1.22 16.26 -5.28
CA ILE A 193 2.32 15.87 -6.17
C ILE A 193 1.78 15.53 -7.56
N GLY A 194 0.69 14.76 -7.68
CA GLY A 194 0.08 14.48 -8.98
C GLY A 194 -0.31 15.75 -9.73
N GLU A 195 -0.99 16.70 -9.07
CA GLU A 195 -1.34 18.00 -9.64
C GLU A 195 -0.11 18.82 -10.07
N ILE A 196 0.96 18.78 -9.27
CA ILE A 196 2.24 19.45 -9.59
C ILE A 196 2.85 18.82 -10.84
N LEU A 197 2.91 17.50 -10.92
CA LEU A 197 3.47 16.80 -12.07
C LEU A 197 2.66 17.10 -13.34
N ASP A 198 1.33 17.04 -13.29
CA ASP A 198 0.45 17.35 -14.42
C ASP A 198 0.67 18.78 -14.94
N LYS A 199 0.73 19.75 -14.02
CA LYS A 199 0.99 21.15 -14.37
C LYS A 199 2.36 21.34 -15.00
N THR A 200 3.38 20.71 -14.44
CA THR A 200 4.77 20.83 -14.92
C THR A 200 4.96 20.21 -16.30
N LEU A 201 4.35 19.05 -16.51
CA LEU A 201 4.43 18.32 -17.77
C LEU A 201 3.55 18.92 -18.88
N GLY A 202 2.43 19.57 -18.51
CA GLY A 202 1.40 20.01 -19.45
C GLY A 202 0.53 18.85 -19.98
N TYR A 203 0.68 17.65 -19.41
CA TYR A 203 -0.14 16.46 -19.66
C TYR A 203 -0.14 15.58 -18.41
N SER A 204 -0.95 14.50 -18.37
CA SER A 204 -1.14 13.69 -17.19
C SER A 204 0.15 12.96 -16.74
N HIS A 205 0.46 13.00 -15.44
CA HIS A 205 1.53 12.21 -14.83
C HIS A 205 1.32 10.70 -15.05
N HIS A 206 0.10 10.24 -15.24
CA HIS A 206 -0.19 8.84 -15.59
C HIS A 206 0.43 8.46 -16.95
N GLU A 207 0.34 9.36 -17.93
CA GLU A 207 0.97 9.14 -19.24
C GLU A 207 2.51 9.16 -19.12
N TYR A 208 3.05 10.03 -18.29
CA TYR A 208 4.49 10.07 -18.00
C TYR A 208 4.96 8.77 -17.35
N ILE A 209 4.29 8.31 -16.29
CA ILE A 209 4.59 7.03 -15.65
C ILE A 209 4.55 5.88 -16.66
N ARG A 210 3.53 5.82 -17.49
CA ARG A 210 3.42 4.79 -18.53
C ARG A 210 4.63 4.79 -19.46
N LYS A 211 5.02 5.95 -19.99
CA LYS A 211 6.12 6.07 -20.98
C LYS A 211 7.51 5.88 -20.35
N GLU A 212 7.75 6.46 -19.19
CA GLU A 212 9.07 6.56 -18.59
C GLU A 212 9.38 5.46 -17.56
N ILE A 213 8.36 4.70 -17.13
CA ILE A 213 8.49 3.64 -16.13
C ILE A 213 7.93 2.32 -16.63
N LEU A 214 6.64 2.28 -17.03
CA LEU A 214 5.98 1.01 -17.32
C LEU A 214 6.47 0.39 -18.63
N GLU A 215 6.50 1.17 -19.72
CA GLU A 215 6.92 0.70 -21.04
C GLU A 215 8.39 0.24 -21.07
N PRO A 216 9.37 0.98 -20.49
CA PRO A 216 10.75 0.52 -20.42
C PRO A 216 10.96 -0.80 -19.65
N LEU A 217 10.15 -1.06 -18.62
CA LEU A 217 10.16 -2.29 -17.84
C LEU A 217 9.29 -3.40 -18.46
N GLY A 218 8.56 -3.13 -19.55
CA GLY A 218 7.66 -4.08 -20.18
C GLY A 218 6.38 -4.39 -19.37
N LEU A 219 5.98 -3.51 -18.44
CA LEU A 219 4.82 -3.69 -17.57
C LEU A 219 3.54 -3.35 -18.35
N LYS A 220 2.87 -4.36 -18.88
CA LYS A 220 1.69 -4.21 -19.75
C LYS A 220 0.37 -4.37 -19.01
N ARG A 221 0.42 -4.86 -17.80
CA ARG A 221 -0.72 -5.12 -16.92
C ARG A 221 -0.68 -4.28 -15.64
N THR A 222 0.01 -3.13 -15.71
CA THR A 222 0.01 -2.08 -14.69
C THR A 222 -0.69 -0.86 -15.27
N TYR A 223 -1.73 -0.39 -14.60
CA TYR A 223 -2.63 0.66 -15.03
C TYR A 223 -2.68 1.76 -13.97
N SER A 224 -2.89 2.98 -14.41
CA SER A 224 -2.99 4.12 -13.51
C SER A 224 -4.38 4.26 -12.88
N LEU A 225 -5.43 3.89 -13.63
CA LEU A 225 -6.83 4.09 -13.24
C LEU A 225 -7.69 2.84 -13.49
N LEU A 226 -8.76 2.68 -12.72
CA LEU A 226 -9.73 1.60 -12.88
C LEU A 226 -10.43 1.62 -14.25
N SER A 227 -10.61 2.81 -14.83
CA SER A 227 -11.21 2.97 -16.16
C SER A 227 -10.41 2.35 -17.32
N GLU A 228 -9.12 2.04 -17.09
CA GLU A 228 -8.24 1.40 -18.07
C GLU A 228 -8.34 -0.15 -18.04
N VAL A 229 -9.08 -0.71 -17.08
CA VAL A 229 -9.07 -2.14 -16.74
C VAL A 229 -10.38 -2.82 -17.09
N ASP A 230 -10.30 -4.03 -17.65
CA ASP A 230 -11.44 -4.95 -17.64
C ASP A 230 -11.64 -5.47 -16.20
N GLN A 231 -12.77 -5.09 -15.60
CA GLN A 231 -13.08 -5.47 -14.23
C GLN A 231 -13.26 -6.98 -14.02
N GLU A 232 -13.44 -7.76 -15.08
CA GLU A 232 -13.45 -9.22 -14.99
C GLU A 232 -12.06 -9.80 -14.70
N GLU A 233 -10.99 -9.08 -15.04
CA GLU A 233 -9.62 -9.45 -14.68
C GLU A 233 -9.25 -9.06 -13.23
N LEU A 234 -9.99 -8.10 -12.65
CA LEU A 234 -9.74 -7.59 -11.31
C LEU A 234 -10.25 -8.57 -10.25
N MET A 235 -9.43 -8.82 -9.25
CA MET A 235 -9.82 -9.55 -8.05
C MET A 235 -10.91 -8.77 -7.29
N SER A 236 -12.00 -9.43 -6.91
CA SER A 236 -13.07 -8.84 -6.09
C SER A 236 -12.52 -8.35 -4.74
N GLY A 237 -13.09 -7.29 -4.19
CA GLY A 237 -12.66 -6.71 -2.93
C GLY A 237 -13.74 -6.81 -1.86
N TYR A 238 -13.37 -7.25 -0.65
CA TYR A 238 -14.32 -7.49 0.43
C TYR A 238 -13.93 -6.77 1.72
N PHE A 239 -14.92 -6.22 2.40
CA PHE A 239 -14.72 -5.58 3.70
C PHE A 239 -15.49 -6.34 4.78
N ILE A 240 -14.82 -6.74 5.86
CA ILE A 240 -15.43 -7.49 6.96
C ILE A 240 -16.58 -6.66 7.56
N GLY A 241 -17.77 -7.26 7.60
CA GLY A 241 -19.00 -6.59 8.05
C GLY A 241 -19.78 -5.89 6.94
N TYR A 242 -19.28 -5.88 5.71
CA TYR A 242 -19.98 -5.36 4.53
C TYR A 242 -20.14 -6.50 3.50
N PRO A 243 -21.37 -6.85 3.09
CA PRO A 243 -21.60 -8.07 2.34
C PRO A 243 -21.26 -8.00 0.85
N LEU A 244 -21.19 -6.78 0.27
CA LEU A 244 -21.05 -6.60 -1.17
C LEU A 244 -19.58 -6.58 -1.61
N ASP A 245 -19.35 -7.03 -2.85
CA ASP A 245 -18.10 -6.78 -3.56
C ASP A 245 -17.97 -5.29 -3.87
N ILE A 246 -16.81 -4.73 -3.54
CA ILE A 246 -16.51 -3.31 -3.72
C ILE A 246 -15.45 -3.05 -4.79
N LYS A 247 -15.20 -4.03 -5.67
CA LYS A 247 -14.21 -3.87 -6.75
C LYS A 247 -14.52 -2.69 -7.68
N GLY A 248 -15.80 -2.32 -7.83
CA GLY A 248 -16.23 -1.17 -8.62
C GLY A 248 -15.92 0.20 -8.02
N ASN A 249 -15.52 0.31 -6.75
CA ASN A 249 -15.15 1.58 -6.14
C ASN A 249 -13.85 2.11 -6.76
N ASP A 250 -13.90 3.26 -7.42
CA ASP A 250 -12.76 3.87 -8.10
C ASP A 250 -12.06 4.88 -7.20
N PHE A 251 -10.83 4.58 -6.77
CA PHE A 251 -9.98 5.45 -5.95
C PHE A 251 -8.99 6.18 -6.85
N ILE A 252 -9.44 7.22 -7.56
CA ILE A 252 -8.68 7.91 -8.61
C ILE A 252 -7.50 8.74 -8.12
N HIS A 253 -7.40 9.02 -6.81
CA HIS A 253 -6.41 9.99 -6.33
C HIS A 253 -4.97 9.50 -6.49
N PRO A 254 -4.07 10.38 -6.98
CA PRO A 254 -2.66 10.07 -7.10
C PRO A 254 -2.07 9.46 -5.82
N GLY A 255 -1.21 8.46 -5.97
CA GLY A 255 -0.63 7.72 -4.84
C GLY A 255 -1.52 6.62 -4.25
N GLY A 256 -2.66 6.29 -4.88
CA GLY A 256 -3.56 5.24 -4.44
C GLY A 256 -4.37 4.55 -5.54
N SER A 257 -4.33 5.06 -6.76
CA SER A 257 -5.23 4.69 -7.86
C SER A 257 -4.80 3.46 -8.66
N MET A 258 -3.52 3.10 -8.65
CA MET A 258 -2.96 2.12 -9.59
C MET A 258 -3.45 0.70 -9.33
N ILE A 259 -3.50 -0.05 -10.44
CA ILE A 259 -3.89 -1.45 -10.51
C ILE A 259 -2.78 -2.21 -11.21
N SER A 260 -2.40 -3.37 -10.68
CA SER A 260 -1.31 -4.17 -11.24
C SER A 260 -1.47 -5.65 -10.88
N THR A 261 -0.63 -6.50 -11.48
CA THR A 261 -0.41 -7.87 -11.01
C THR A 261 0.69 -7.91 -9.94
N ALA A 262 0.74 -8.98 -9.16
CA ALA A 262 1.81 -9.16 -8.17
C ALA A 262 3.19 -9.29 -8.83
N GLU A 263 3.27 -9.91 -10.00
CA GLU A 263 4.48 -10.02 -10.82
C GLU A 263 5.00 -8.65 -11.25
N GLU A 264 4.15 -7.81 -11.86
CA GLU A 264 4.59 -6.51 -12.39
C GLU A 264 4.97 -5.52 -11.27
N VAL A 265 4.30 -5.58 -10.11
CA VAL A 265 4.79 -4.88 -8.91
C VAL A 265 6.15 -5.40 -8.49
N GLY A 266 6.37 -6.72 -8.56
CA GLY A 266 7.66 -7.33 -8.24
C GLY A 266 8.78 -6.91 -9.18
N ILE A 267 8.54 -6.89 -10.49
CA ILE A 267 9.50 -6.43 -11.51
C ILE A 267 9.85 -4.94 -11.28
N PHE A 268 8.85 -4.10 -11.07
CA PHE A 268 9.07 -2.69 -10.74
C PHE A 268 9.92 -2.53 -9.47
N LEU A 269 9.59 -3.26 -8.41
CA LEU A 269 10.28 -3.16 -7.13
C LEU A 269 11.72 -3.68 -7.22
N ARG A 270 11.97 -4.74 -8.01
CA ARG A 270 13.32 -5.22 -8.32
C ARG A 270 14.12 -4.12 -9.00
N ALA A 271 13.60 -3.56 -10.10
CA ALA A 271 14.28 -2.53 -10.88
C ALA A 271 14.54 -1.24 -10.07
N LEU A 272 13.65 -0.89 -9.14
CA LEU A 272 13.84 0.24 -8.23
C LEU A 272 14.98 -0.01 -7.22
N ASN A 273 15.12 -1.25 -6.73
CA ASN A 273 16.08 -1.60 -5.69
C ASN A 273 17.48 -1.95 -6.24
N ASP A 274 17.57 -2.53 -7.44
CA ASP A 274 18.86 -2.88 -8.07
C ASP A 274 19.45 -1.73 -8.91
N GLY A 275 18.74 -0.59 -9.02
CA GLY A 275 19.19 0.61 -9.72
C GLY A 275 18.99 0.58 -11.24
N THR A 276 18.28 -0.40 -11.78
CA THR A 276 18.03 -0.49 -13.24
C THR A 276 16.92 0.43 -13.73
N LEU A 277 16.01 0.87 -12.83
CA LEU A 277 14.92 1.79 -13.16
C LEU A 277 15.38 3.24 -13.31
N LEU A 278 16.31 3.66 -12.48
CA LEU A 278 16.71 5.05 -12.32
C LEU A 278 18.18 5.24 -12.71
N THR A 279 18.51 6.34 -13.41
CA THR A 279 19.90 6.75 -13.60
C THR A 279 20.55 7.11 -12.25
N GLU A 280 21.88 7.18 -12.18
CA GLU A 280 22.61 7.51 -10.95
C GLU A 280 22.09 8.82 -10.31
N LYS A 281 21.88 9.86 -11.11
CA LYS A 281 21.34 11.14 -10.64
C LYS A 281 19.89 11.02 -10.11
N GLU A 282 19.03 10.27 -10.80
CA GLU A 282 17.65 10.03 -10.38
C GLU A 282 17.61 9.20 -9.10
N GLN A 283 18.50 8.21 -8.98
CA GLN A 283 18.66 7.38 -7.79
C GLN A 283 19.11 8.19 -6.56
N GLU A 284 20.05 9.11 -6.74
CA GLU A 284 20.49 10.02 -5.68
C GLU A 284 19.32 10.88 -5.19
N ILE A 285 18.53 11.44 -6.11
CA ILE A 285 17.34 12.23 -5.77
C ILE A 285 16.32 11.34 -5.05
N TYR A 286 15.95 10.20 -5.62
CA TYR A 286 14.95 9.29 -5.05
C TYR A 286 15.32 8.87 -3.62
N SER A 287 16.56 8.42 -3.41
CA SER A 287 17.05 7.96 -2.10
C SER A 287 17.03 9.05 -1.02
N SER A 288 17.12 10.32 -1.44
CA SER A 288 17.06 11.47 -0.54
C SER A 288 15.64 11.81 -0.06
N VAL A 289 14.60 11.28 -0.72
CA VAL A 289 13.22 11.71 -0.47
C VAL A 289 12.23 10.58 -0.17
N TYR A 290 12.46 9.33 -0.64
CA TYR A 290 11.46 8.29 -0.48
C TYR A 290 12.04 6.91 -0.17
N VAL A 291 11.13 5.99 0.18
CA VAL A 291 11.42 4.60 0.56
C VAL A 291 11.42 3.68 -0.66
N TYR A 292 12.06 2.50 -0.52
CA TYR A 292 12.19 1.49 -1.58
C TYR A 292 11.22 0.31 -1.44
N GLU A 293 10.30 0.38 -0.51
CA GLU A 293 9.27 -0.61 -0.26
C GLU A 293 7.99 0.08 0.22
N HIS A 294 6.85 -0.55 0.02
CA HIS A 294 5.59 0.04 0.47
C HIS A 294 4.52 -1.01 0.78
N THR A 295 3.53 -0.56 1.54
CA THR A 295 2.28 -1.29 1.74
C THR A 295 1.13 -0.52 1.12
N GLY A 296 0.02 -1.19 0.84
CA GLY A 296 -1.17 -0.57 0.29
C GLY A 296 -2.42 -1.00 1.03
N LEU A 297 -3.32 -0.04 1.25
CA LEU A 297 -4.58 -0.27 1.91
C LEU A 297 -5.66 0.65 1.32
N VAL A 298 -6.68 0.05 0.73
CA VAL A 298 -7.97 0.68 0.38
C VAL A 298 -9.08 -0.29 0.73
N PRO A 299 -10.32 0.15 0.90
CA PRO A 299 -11.42 -0.76 1.18
C PRO A 299 -11.41 -1.97 0.23
N GLY A 300 -11.44 -3.19 0.79
CA GLY A 300 -11.40 -4.45 0.05
C GLY A 300 -10.01 -4.96 -0.36
N TYR A 301 -8.95 -4.18 -0.23
CA TYR A 301 -7.64 -4.53 -0.77
C TYR A 301 -6.51 -4.17 0.18
N GLN A 302 -5.59 -5.12 0.37
CA GLN A 302 -4.36 -4.95 1.14
C GLN A 302 -3.18 -5.49 0.34
N SER A 303 -2.09 -4.78 0.33
CA SER A 303 -0.87 -5.17 -0.39
C SER A 303 0.38 -4.90 0.44
N ILE A 304 1.37 -5.77 0.32
CA ILE A 304 2.73 -5.59 0.85
C ILE A 304 3.70 -5.90 -0.27
N ALA A 305 4.64 -5.00 -0.54
CA ALA A 305 5.69 -5.20 -1.54
C ALA A 305 7.03 -4.75 -0.94
N LYS A 306 7.96 -5.71 -0.75
CA LYS A 306 9.24 -5.46 -0.12
C LYS A 306 10.37 -6.24 -0.77
N TYR A 307 11.56 -5.63 -0.79
CA TYR A 307 12.82 -6.28 -1.12
C TYR A 307 13.56 -6.69 0.16
N HIS A 308 14.05 -7.91 0.19
CA HIS A 308 14.81 -8.51 1.28
C HIS A 308 16.27 -8.74 0.83
N PRO A 309 17.18 -7.78 1.09
CA PRO A 309 18.55 -7.86 0.58
C PRO A 309 19.36 -9.04 1.17
N ASP A 310 19.01 -9.49 2.37
CA ASP A 310 19.67 -10.63 3.05
C ASP A 310 19.49 -11.97 2.33
N ILE A 311 18.47 -12.11 1.50
CA ILE A 311 18.15 -13.31 0.71
C ILE A 311 17.95 -12.99 -0.77
N ASP A 312 18.27 -11.77 -1.18
CA ASP A 312 18.04 -11.23 -2.53
C ASP A 312 16.64 -11.57 -3.08
N ALA A 313 15.60 -11.25 -2.33
CA ALA A 313 14.24 -11.59 -2.71
C ALA A 313 13.31 -10.38 -2.69
N VAL A 314 12.56 -10.21 -3.78
CA VAL A 314 11.34 -9.39 -3.81
C VAL A 314 10.17 -10.28 -3.45
N VAL A 315 9.37 -9.85 -2.48
CA VAL A 315 8.14 -10.54 -2.07
C VAL A 315 6.98 -9.56 -2.17
N VAL A 316 5.97 -9.92 -2.96
CA VAL A 316 4.71 -9.18 -3.07
C VAL A 316 3.58 -10.07 -2.57
N GLN A 317 2.75 -9.54 -1.69
CA GLN A 317 1.57 -10.24 -1.18
C GLN A 317 0.33 -9.36 -1.28
N PHE A 318 -0.72 -9.89 -1.87
CA PHE A 318 -2.04 -9.27 -2.02
C PHE A 318 -3.09 -10.07 -1.24
N VAL A 319 -3.98 -9.36 -0.54
CA VAL A 319 -5.14 -9.94 0.16
C VAL A 319 -6.36 -9.10 -0.16
N ASN A 320 -7.40 -9.71 -0.68
CA ASN A 320 -8.63 -9.05 -1.10
C ASN A 320 -9.70 -8.95 0.00
N THR A 321 -9.27 -8.95 1.25
CA THR A 321 -10.12 -8.79 2.43
C THR A 321 -9.56 -7.66 3.30
N ASN A 322 -10.43 -6.79 3.80
CA ASN A 322 -10.07 -5.67 4.67
C ASN A 322 -11.04 -5.56 5.86
N GLY A 323 -10.66 -4.84 6.91
CA GLY A 323 -11.44 -4.66 8.13
C GLY A 323 -11.11 -5.67 9.24
N GLY A 324 -11.61 -5.43 10.44
CA GLY A 324 -11.32 -6.25 11.59
C GLY A 324 -9.81 -6.44 11.84
N TYR A 325 -9.37 -7.68 11.92
CA TYR A 325 -7.96 -8.05 12.11
C TYR A 325 -7.23 -8.42 10.80
N ALA A 326 -7.86 -8.21 9.64
CA ALA A 326 -7.31 -8.67 8.36
C ALA A 326 -5.90 -8.13 8.09
N TRP A 327 -5.62 -6.87 8.45
CA TRP A 327 -4.28 -6.30 8.29
C TRP A 327 -3.22 -7.03 9.14
N ASN A 328 -3.48 -7.25 10.42
CA ASN A 328 -2.55 -7.96 11.30
C ASN A 328 -2.29 -9.39 10.80
N LEU A 329 -3.33 -10.06 10.31
CA LEU A 329 -3.23 -11.42 9.76
C LEU A 329 -2.43 -11.43 8.46
N HIS A 330 -2.64 -10.44 7.59
CA HIS A 330 -1.87 -10.22 6.37
C HIS A 330 -0.37 -10.08 6.67
N GLU A 331 0.01 -9.23 7.63
CA GLU A 331 1.40 -9.07 8.06
C GLU A 331 2.00 -10.35 8.67
N ILE A 332 1.22 -11.08 9.48
CA ILE A 332 1.67 -12.37 10.05
C ILE A 332 1.97 -13.35 8.93
N VAL A 333 1.08 -13.51 7.95
CA VAL A 333 1.28 -14.41 6.81
C VAL A 333 2.50 -13.99 6.01
N TYR A 334 2.63 -12.71 5.67
CA TYR A 334 3.78 -12.16 4.96
C TYR A 334 5.11 -12.49 5.66
N ASN A 335 5.20 -12.20 6.96
CA ASN A 335 6.40 -12.45 7.75
C ASN A 335 6.75 -13.94 7.82
N ARG A 336 5.76 -14.84 7.79
CA ARG A 336 5.95 -16.28 7.79
C ARG A 336 6.45 -16.78 6.43
N VAL A 337 5.93 -16.23 5.31
CA VAL A 337 6.45 -16.48 3.96
C VAL A 337 7.94 -16.12 3.88
N VAL A 338 8.32 -14.95 4.36
CA VAL A 338 9.72 -14.51 4.37
C VAL A 338 10.59 -15.42 5.25
N LYS A 339 10.09 -15.90 6.38
CA LYS A 339 10.80 -16.87 7.24
C LYS A 339 11.05 -18.21 6.54
N ILE A 340 10.08 -18.70 5.76
CA ILE A 340 10.23 -19.93 4.96
C ILE A 340 11.32 -19.73 3.91
N LEU A 341 11.31 -18.60 3.20
CA LEU A 341 12.35 -18.28 2.21
C LEU A 341 13.75 -18.25 2.84
N ARG A 342 13.91 -17.59 4.00
CA ARG A 342 15.20 -17.55 4.71
C ARG A 342 15.68 -18.92 5.12
N LYS A 343 14.78 -19.80 5.63
CA LYS A 343 15.12 -21.19 5.99
C LYS A 343 15.65 -21.97 4.79
N HIS A 344 15.00 -21.83 3.63
CA HIS A 344 15.43 -22.54 2.41
C HIS A 344 16.75 -22.01 1.86
N THR A 345 16.99 -20.71 1.94
CA THR A 345 18.27 -20.12 1.49
C THR A 345 19.43 -20.59 2.36
N SER A 346 19.25 -20.63 3.69
CA SER A 346 20.30 -21.09 4.62
C SER A 346 20.65 -22.58 4.46
N SER A 347 19.68 -23.43 4.12
CA SER A 347 19.91 -24.87 3.93
C SER A 347 20.62 -25.25 2.62
N HIS A 348 20.82 -24.32 1.69
CA HIS A 348 21.56 -24.52 0.43
C HIS A 348 22.97 -23.92 0.48
N SER A 349 23.33 -23.26 1.57
CA SER A 349 24.65 -22.67 1.79
C SER A 349 25.57 -23.52 2.70
N GLU A 350 25.04 -24.63 3.22
CA GLU A 350 25.83 -25.72 3.90
C GLU A 350 26.08 -26.90 2.93
#